data_f087ea64754186021372c4beae1f1925
#
_entry.id   f087ea64754186021372c4beae1f1925
#
_cell.length_a   1.000
_cell.length_b   1.000
_cell.length_c   1.000
_cell.angle_alpha   90.00
_cell.angle_beta   90.00
_cell.angle_gamma   90.00
#
_symmetry.space_group_name_H-M   'P 1'
#
loop_
_entity.id
_entity.type
_entity.pdbx_description
1 polymer ?
#
loop_
_entity_poly.entity_id
_entity_poly.type
_entity_poly.pdbx_seq_one_letter_code
_entity_poly.pdbx_strand_id
1 'polypeptide(L)'
;PHPHVAVAASFTPSGPTAAGKHGVGLLSVAGVSNDAFERTWGWAEEAAAESGKQVNRADWKVVIPIHLADSKEEAMNDVREGYKRQAYVGDRYIQEGPASPPPFAGGAPDIEGALARDGVIVGTPDDAVAAVKRIQERSGGIGGILGLAHEWTSTEKTHRSYELWMRYVAPVFQGQLSVLEDNRNWIETRMQQVFAHTGAAQAKAFTDAGKELPP
;
A
#
# COMPACT_ATOMS: atom_id res chain seq x y z
N PRO A 1 -1.37 -27.34 10.30
CA PRO A 1 -1.54 -26.03 9.67
C PRO A 1 -2.66 -25.28 10.38
N HIS A 2 -2.45 -24.02 10.69
CA HIS A 2 -3.46 -23.10 11.25
C HIS A 2 -3.70 -21.95 10.29
N PRO A 3 -4.85 -21.25 10.35
CA PRO A 3 -5.08 -20.07 9.55
C PRO A 3 -4.09 -18.96 9.92
N HIS A 4 -3.93 -18.00 9.03
CA HIS A 4 -3.12 -16.81 9.30
C HIS A 4 -3.75 -16.02 10.45
N VAL A 5 -2.98 -15.69 11.46
CA VAL A 5 -3.43 -14.98 12.66
C VAL A 5 -2.69 -13.65 12.74
N ALA A 6 -3.41 -12.59 13.03
CA ALA A 6 -2.83 -11.28 13.30
C ALA A 6 -3.50 -10.63 14.52
N VAL A 7 -2.74 -9.83 15.26
CA VAL A 7 -3.20 -9.09 16.44
C VAL A 7 -3.36 -7.63 16.11
N ALA A 8 -4.47 -7.00 16.50
CA ALA A 8 -4.66 -5.57 16.37
C ALA A 8 -3.63 -4.81 17.23
N ALA A 9 -2.89 -3.91 16.61
CA ALA A 9 -1.70 -3.28 17.19
C ALA A 9 -1.51 -1.87 16.62
N SER A 10 -1.99 -0.85 17.32
CA SER A 10 -1.94 0.52 16.80
C SER A 10 -1.39 1.54 17.76
N PHE A 11 -1.73 1.51 19.05
CA PHE A 11 -1.46 2.62 19.98
C PHE A 11 -0.80 2.20 21.28
N THR A 12 -0.93 0.95 21.69
CA THR A 12 -0.46 0.44 22.99
C THR A 12 0.47 -0.76 22.78
N PRO A 13 1.39 -1.02 23.71
CA PRO A 13 2.31 -2.15 23.58
C PRO A 13 1.64 -3.51 23.68
N SER A 14 0.43 -3.63 24.26
CA SER A 14 -0.22 -4.92 24.53
C SER A 14 -0.44 -5.78 23.29
N GLY A 15 -0.92 -5.19 22.19
CA GLY A 15 -1.13 -5.90 20.92
C GLY A 15 0.18 -6.39 20.29
N PRO A 16 1.15 -5.50 20.06
CA PRO A 16 2.45 -5.88 19.51
C PRO A 16 3.19 -6.91 20.37
N THR A 17 3.17 -6.74 21.71
CA THR A 17 3.77 -7.71 22.64
C THR A 17 3.11 -9.08 22.51
N ALA A 18 1.78 -9.14 22.40
CA ALA A 18 1.09 -10.42 22.19
C ALA A 18 1.46 -11.04 20.83
N ALA A 19 1.52 -10.24 19.77
CA ALA A 19 1.94 -10.73 18.46
C ALA A 19 3.36 -11.30 18.48
N GLY A 20 4.31 -10.59 19.09
CA GLY A 20 5.69 -11.05 19.25
C GLY A 20 5.79 -12.33 20.06
N LYS A 21 5.15 -12.37 21.23
CA LYS A 21 5.14 -13.54 22.12
C LYS A 21 4.66 -14.81 21.43
N HIS A 22 3.72 -14.71 20.51
CA HIS A 22 3.16 -15.84 19.79
C HIS A 22 3.73 -16.05 18.39
N GLY A 23 4.53 -15.12 17.88
CA GLY A 23 5.09 -15.17 16.51
C GLY A 23 4.01 -15.07 15.44
N VAL A 24 3.00 -14.20 15.63
CA VAL A 24 1.89 -13.97 14.69
C VAL A 24 1.95 -12.58 14.09
N GLY A 25 1.12 -12.33 13.07
CA GLY A 25 1.10 -11.06 12.34
C GLY A 25 0.55 -9.88 13.15
N LEU A 26 0.79 -8.68 12.62
CA LEU A 26 0.28 -7.42 13.14
C LEU A 26 -0.79 -6.84 12.22
N LEU A 27 -1.78 -6.18 12.81
CA LEU A 27 -2.81 -5.43 12.12
C LEU A 27 -2.89 -4.02 12.71
N SER A 28 -2.35 -3.03 12.01
CA SER A 28 -2.32 -1.63 12.43
C SER A 28 -3.25 -0.76 11.61
N VAL A 29 -3.60 0.43 12.10
CA VAL A 29 -4.33 1.44 11.34
C VAL A 29 -3.35 2.47 10.75
N ALA A 30 -3.71 3.04 9.61
CA ALA A 30 -3.00 4.15 8.99
C ALA A 30 -3.27 5.49 9.74
N GLY A 31 -2.59 6.55 9.33
CA GLY A 31 -2.77 7.89 9.91
C GLY A 31 -2.09 8.12 11.26
N VAL A 32 -1.31 7.16 11.72
CA VAL A 32 -0.46 7.30 12.92
C VAL A 32 0.86 8.00 12.57
N SER A 33 1.55 8.53 13.58
CA SER A 33 2.88 9.12 13.42
C SER A 33 3.94 8.09 13.02
N ASN A 34 5.04 8.54 12.40
CA ASN A 34 6.13 7.64 11.97
C ASN A 34 6.70 6.84 13.13
N ASP A 35 6.95 7.49 14.25
CA ASP A 35 7.43 6.87 15.47
C ASP A 35 6.44 5.85 16.08
N ALA A 36 5.15 5.95 15.77
CA ALA A 36 4.18 4.93 16.18
C ALA A 36 4.35 3.60 15.43
N PHE A 37 4.69 3.63 14.15
CA PHE A 37 5.03 2.41 13.42
C PHE A 37 6.32 1.77 13.97
N GLU A 38 7.36 2.57 14.18
CA GLU A 38 8.62 2.10 14.77
C GLU A 38 8.41 1.48 16.15
N ARG A 39 7.69 2.17 17.05
CA ARG A 39 7.39 1.63 18.37
C ARG A 39 6.58 0.33 18.31
N THR A 40 5.56 0.28 17.47
CA THR A 40 4.72 -0.91 17.31
C THR A 40 5.57 -2.12 16.88
N TRP A 41 6.45 -1.91 15.92
CA TRP A 41 7.33 -2.98 15.47
C TRP A 41 8.37 -3.36 16.54
N GLY A 42 8.99 -2.39 17.21
CA GLY A 42 9.97 -2.62 18.27
C GLY A 42 9.41 -3.46 19.42
N TRP A 43 8.20 -3.17 19.89
CA TRP A 43 7.53 -3.97 20.92
C TRP A 43 7.28 -5.42 20.49
N ALA A 44 6.96 -5.63 19.22
CA ALA A 44 6.75 -6.97 18.70
C ALA A 44 8.09 -7.75 18.57
N GLU A 45 9.15 -7.11 18.08
CA GLU A 45 10.48 -7.71 17.98
C GLU A 45 11.06 -8.09 19.36
N GLU A 46 10.96 -7.18 20.34
CA GLU A 46 11.42 -7.42 21.70
C GLU A 46 10.72 -8.63 22.33
N ALA A 47 9.37 -8.66 22.28
CA ALA A 47 8.60 -9.76 22.82
C ALA A 47 8.81 -11.07 22.08
N ALA A 48 9.09 -11.03 20.77
CA ALA A 48 9.43 -12.22 19.99
C ALA A 48 10.78 -12.79 20.42
N ALA A 49 11.80 -11.93 20.56
CA ALA A 49 13.12 -12.32 21.02
C ALA A 49 13.09 -12.96 22.41
N GLU A 50 12.37 -12.36 23.38
CA GLU A 50 12.18 -12.91 24.73
C GLU A 50 11.48 -14.28 24.74
N SER A 51 10.61 -14.52 23.76
CA SER A 51 9.82 -15.76 23.67
C SER A 51 10.45 -16.80 22.73
N GLY A 52 11.63 -16.57 22.21
CA GLY A 52 12.28 -17.45 21.23
C GLY A 52 11.50 -17.58 19.92
N LYS A 53 10.74 -16.54 19.55
CA LYS A 53 9.93 -16.45 18.34
C LYS A 53 10.53 -15.43 17.36
N GLN A 54 9.94 -15.34 16.19
CA GLN A 54 10.25 -14.32 15.18
C GLN A 54 8.95 -13.71 14.67
N VAL A 55 8.97 -12.43 14.39
CA VAL A 55 7.91 -11.71 13.65
C VAL A 55 8.43 -11.36 12.27
N ASN A 56 7.54 -11.36 11.28
CA ASN A 56 7.89 -11.07 9.89
C ASN A 56 7.09 -9.87 9.41
N ARG A 57 7.75 -8.86 8.85
CA ARG A 57 7.09 -7.69 8.26
C ARG A 57 6.10 -8.05 7.13
N ALA A 58 6.32 -9.15 6.42
CA ALA A 58 5.36 -9.67 5.45
C ALA A 58 3.99 -10.00 6.05
N ASP A 59 3.94 -10.29 7.37
CA ASP A 59 2.73 -10.59 8.12
C ASP A 59 2.11 -9.35 8.79
N TRP A 60 2.73 -8.19 8.64
CA TRP A 60 2.19 -6.92 9.11
C TRP A 60 1.29 -6.29 8.05
N LYS A 61 0.02 -6.06 8.39
CA LYS A 61 -0.97 -5.41 7.52
C LYS A 61 -1.38 -4.06 8.12
N VAL A 62 -1.62 -3.09 7.24
CA VAL A 62 -2.12 -1.77 7.63
C VAL A 62 -3.52 -1.57 7.06
N VAL A 63 -4.46 -1.28 7.94
CA VAL A 63 -5.85 -0.95 7.59
C VAL A 63 -5.95 0.52 7.22
N ILE A 64 -6.52 0.82 6.08
CA ILE A 64 -6.72 2.19 5.60
C ILE A 64 -8.03 2.31 4.81
N PRO A 65 -8.85 3.33 5.06
CA PRO A 65 -10.00 3.64 4.23
C PRO A 65 -9.57 4.09 2.83
N ILE A 66 -10.26 3.58 1.80
CA ILE A 66 -9.89 3.82 0.41
C ILE A 66 -11.12 4.24 -0.41
N HIS A 67 -10.96 5.29 -1.21
CA HIS A 67 -11.88 5.62 -2.29
C HIS A 67 -11.14 6.20 -3.49
N LEU A 68 -11.30 5.59 -4.66
CA LEU A 68 -10.67 6.01 -5.91
C LEU A 68 -11.72 6.40 -6.96
N ALA A 69 -11.38 7.40 -7.77
CA ALA A 69 -12.15 7.80 -8.94
C ALA A 69 -11.21 8.12 -10.10
N ASP A 70 -11.77 8.48 -11.26
CA ASP A 70 -10.99 8.80 -12.45
C ASP A 70 -10.26 10.16 -12.33
N SER A 71 -10.70 11.01 -11.38
CA SER A 71 -9.98 12.23 -11.00
C SER A 71 -9.96 12.43 -9.48
N LYS A 72 -8.99 13.18 -8.99
CA LYS A 72 -8.88 13.53 -7.57
C LYS A 72 -10.06 14.38 -7.10
N GLU A 73 -10.50 15.31 -7.95
CA GLU A 73 -11.65 16.16 -7.64
C GLU A 73 -12.93 15.33 -7.48
N GLU A 74 -13.19 14.39 -8.39
CA GLU A 74 -14.32 13.47 -8.30
C GLU A 74 -14.24 12.63 -7.03
N ALA A 75 -13.11 12.00 -6.75
CA ALA A 75 -12.91 11.20 -5.55
C ALA A 75 -13.21 12.00 -4.27
N MET A 76 -12.72 13.24 -4.18
CA MET A 76 -12.97 14.11 -3.04
C MET A 76 -14.45 14.50 -2.91
N ASN A 77 -15.11 14.82 -4.02
CA ASN A 77 -16.53 15.16 -4.03
C ASN A 77 -17.40 13.97 -3.62
N ASP A 78 -17.04 12.78 -4.04
CA ASP A 78 -17.76 11.55 -3.71
C ASP A 78 -17.77 11.25 -2.22
N VAL A 79 -16.67 11.48 -1.53
CA VAL A 79 -16.50 11.07 -0.13
C VAL A 79 -16.82 12.17 0.89
N ARG A 80 -16.81 13.43 0.52
CA ARG A 80 -16.87 14.58 1.43
C ARG A 80 -18.00 14.51 2.45
N GLU A 81 -19.22 14.27 2.00
CA GLU A 81 -20.39 14.24 2.88
C GLU A 81 -20.48 12.95 3.69
N GLY A 82 -20.11 11.80 3.11
CA GLY A 82 -20.06 10.52 3.83
C GLY A 82 -19.00 10.53 4.92
N TYR A 83 -17.81 11.06 4.60
CA TYR A 83 -16.73 11.21 5.57
C TYR A 83 -17.13 12.11 6.74
N LYS A 84 -17.76 13.27 6.49
CA LYS A 84 -18.27 14.15 7.56
C LYS A 84 -19.25 13.43 8.49
N ARG A 85 -20.17 12.65 7.93
CA ARG A 85 -21.13 11.87 8.75
C ARG A 85 -20.40 10.85 9.63
N GLN A 86 -19.44 10.13 9.06
CA GLN A 86 -18.65 9.15 9.81
C GLN A 86 -17.78 9.83 10.88
N ALA A 87 -17.11 10.93 10.55
CA ALA A 87 -16.31 11.71 11.49
C ALA A 87 -17.15 12.22 12.65
N TYR A 88 -18.35 12.73 12.39
CA TYR A 88 -19.28 13.16 13.42
C TYR A 88 -19.69 12.04 14.40
N VAL A 89 -19.99 10.85 13.86
CA VAL A 89 -20.32 9.69 14.71
C VAL A 89 -19.11 9.25 15.52
N GLY A 90 -17.94 9.19 14.86
CA GLY A 90 -16.68 8.83 15.52
C GLY A 90 -16.30 9.81 16.64
N ASP A 91 -16.45 11.10 16.40
CA ASP A 91 -16.14 12.16 17.39
C ASP A 91 -17.08 12.04 18.61
N ARG A 92 -18.38 11.85 18.43
CA ARG A 92 -19.30 11.60 19.53
C ARG A 92 -18.99 10.33 20.30
N TYR A 93 -18.65 9.25 19.62
CA TYR A 93 -18.28 7.99 20.27
C TYR A 93 -17.01 8.16 21.13
N ILE A 94 -16.04 8.95 20.64
CA ILE A 94 -14.80 9.25 21.34
C ILE A 94 -15.05 10.16 22.54
N GLN A 95 -15.89 11.20 22.41
CA GLN A 95 -16.19 12.15 23.48
C GLN A 95 -17.06 11.55 24.59
N GLU A 96 -17.99 10.67 24.27
CA GLU A 96 -18.95 10.07 25.20
C GLU A 96 -18.49 8.69 25.72
N GLY A 97 -17.41 8.13 25.17
CA GLY A 97 -16.83 6.83 25.55
C GLY A 97 -15.80 6.92 26.67
N PRO A 98 -15.31 5.76 27.15
CA PRO A 98 -14.19 5.73 28.08
C PRO A 98 -12.97 6.40 27.43
N ALA A 99 -12.25 7.21 28.22
CA ALA A 99 -11.18 8.08 27.77
C ALA A 99 -10.35 7.52 26.61
N SER A 100 -10.51 8.11 25.44
CA SER A 100 -9.76 7.70 24.24
C SER A 100 -8.31 8.17 24.34
N PRO A 101 -7.37 7.30 24.00
CA PRO A 101 -5.98 7.72 23.94
C PRO A 101 -5.77 8.75 22.81
N PRO A 102 -4.82 9.70 22.94
CA PRO A 102 -4.34 10.42 21.78
C PRO A 102 -3.98 9.41 20.67
N PRO A 103 -4.32 9.62 19.42
CA PRO A 103 -4.29 10.87 18.66
C PRO A 103 -5.66 11.52 18.39
N PHE A 104 -6.73 11.03 19.00
CA PHE A 104 -8.08 11.54 18.70
C PHE A 104 -8.53 12.65 19.68
N ALA A 105 -7.67 13.07 20.60
CA ALA A 105 -7.96 14.10 21.60
C ALA A 105 -8.30 15.51 21.02
N GLY A 106 -8.26 15.69 19.70
CA GLY A 106 -8.63 16.93 19.01
C GLY A 106 -9.84 16.79 18.08
N GLY A 107 -10.61 15.70 18.19
CA GLY A 107 -11.65 15.37 17.24
C GLY A 107 -11.13 14.64 15.99
N ALA A 108 -12.04 14.02 15.24
CA ALA A 108 -11.67 13.41 13.96
C ALA A 108 -11.24 14.52 12.97
N PRO A 109 -10.11 14.36 12.26
CA PRO A 109 -9.71 15.33 11.26
C PRO A 109 -10.75 15.43 10.16
N ASP A 110 -10.82 16.56 9.48
CA ASP A 110 -11.50 16.64 8.19
C ASP A 110 -10.78 15.74 7.16
N ILE A 111 -11.39 15.56 6.01
CA ILE A 111 -10.86 14.67 4.97
C ILE A 111 -9.49 15.14 4.49
N GLU A 112 -9.25 16.44 4.41
CA GLU A 112 -7.98 17.05 4.03
C GLU A 112 -6.89 16.76 5.08
N GLY A 113 -7.20 16.88 6.36
CA GLY A 113 -6.30 16.51 7.45
C GLY A 113 -6.05 15.00 7.55
N ALA A 114 -7.03 14.17 7.20
CA ALA A 114 -6.85 12.73 7.14
C ALA A 114 -5.92 12.33 5.97
N LEU A 115 -6.07 12.96 4.81
CA LEU A 115 -5.17 12.78 3.65
C LEU A 115 -3.73 13.20 3.98
N ALA A 116 -3.56 14.36 4.62
CA ALA A 116 -2.24 14.89 4.97
C ALA A 116 -1.42 13.97 5.89
N ARG A 117 -2.09 13.08 6.62
CA ARG A 117 -1.46 12.10 7.54
C ARG A 117 -1.43 10.67 6.98
N ASP A 118 -1.75 10.48 5.71
CA ASP A 118 -1.98 9.17 5.11
C ASP A 118 -2.96 8.29 5.94
N GLY A 119 -3.96 8.91 6.54
CA GLY A 119 -5.02 8.22 7.29
C GLY A 119 -6.14 7.67 6.40
N VAL A 120 -6.23 8.16 5.18
CA VAL A 120 -7.13 7.69 4.12
C VAL A 120 -6.42 7.75 2.77
N ILE A 121 -6.85 6.95 1.83
CA ILE A 121 -6.44 7.05 0.41
C ILE A 121 -7.67 7.49 -0.38
N VAL A 122 -7.66 8.74 -0.86
CA VAL A 122 -8.73 9.30 -1.70
C VAL A 122 -8.09 10.04 -2.87
N GLY A 123 -8.43 9.63 -4.10
CA GLY A 123 -7.85 10.21 -5.30
C GLY A 123 -7.87 9.27 -6.50
N THR A 124 -6.88 9.41 -7.36
CA THR A 124 -6.66 8.54 -8.52
C THR A 124 -5.88 7.27 -8.14
N PRO A 125 -5.79 6.27 -9.03
CA PRO A 125 -4.88 5.15 -8.85
C PRO A 125 -3.43 5.55 -8.60
N ASP A 126 -2.91 6.59 -9.26
CA ASP A 126 -1.55 7.07 -9.06
C ASP A 126 -1.36 7.68 -7.67
N ASP A 127 -2.35 8.45 -7.17
CA ASP A 127 -2.36 8.95 -5.79
C ASP A 127 -2.31 7.78 -4.78
N ALA A 128 -3.04 6.70 -5.06
CA ALA A 128 -3.05 5.52 -4.21
C ALA A 128 -1.70 4.78 -4.21
N VAL A 129 -1.07 4.60 -5.37
CA VAL A 129 0.28 4.01 -5.46
C VAL A 129 1.27 4.84 -4.66
N ALA A 130 1.24 6.17 -4.80
CA ALA A 130 2.11 7.06 -4.04
C ALA A 130 1.86 6.97 -2.53
N ALA A 131 0.60 6.91 -2.09
CA ALA A 131 0.25 6.78 -0.67
C ALA A 131 0.74 5.45 -0.08
N VAL A 132 0.56 4.32 -0.78
CA VAL A 132 1.06 3.02 -0.31
C VAL A 132 2.58 3.01 -0.19
N LYS A 133 3.30 3.59 -1.16
CA LYS A 133 4.77 3.72 -1.08
C LYS A 133 5.21 4.52 0.15
N ARG A 134 4.58 5.67 0.43
CA ARG A 134 4.87 6.44 1.65
C ARG A 134 4.62 5.63 2.93
N ILE A 135 3.52 4.86 2.99
CA ILE A 135 3.24 4.00 4.15
C ILE A 135 4.31 2.92 4.31
N GLN A 136 4.75 2.30 3.21
CA GLN A 136 5.84 1.32 3.24
C GLN A 136 7.16 1.92 3.75
N GLU A 137 7.52 3.11 3.27
CA GLU A 137 8.73 3.83 3.72
C GLU A 137 8.64 4.17 5.21
N ARG A 138 7.54 4.77 5.65
CA ARG A 138 7.33 5.18 7.04
C ARG A 138 7.29 4.02 8.03
N SER A 139 6.79 2.87 7.62
CA SER A 139 6.71 1.68 8.47
C SER A 139 8.00 0.86 8.48
N GLY A 140 8.96 1.15 7.59
CA GLY A 140 10.13 0.30 7.34
C GLY A 140 9.77 -1.01 6.64
N GLY A 141 8.62 -1.05 5.97
CA GLY A 141 8.08 -2.19 5.24
C GLY A 141 6.88 -2.84 5.91
N ILE A 142 5.88 -3.14 5.12
CA ILE A 142 4.66 -3.88 5.51
C ILE A 142 4.34 -4.93 4.45
N GLY A 143 3.68 -6.00 4.86
CA GLY A 143 3.30 -7.09 3.96
C GLY A 143 2.00 -6.83 3.19
N GLY A 144 1.24 -5.79 3.52
CA GLY A 144 0.07 -5.44 2.73
C GLY A 144 -0.84 -4.38 3.33
N ILE A 145 -1.74 -3.93 2.48
CA ILE A 145 -2.81 -3.00 2.82
C ILE A 145 -4.14 -3.77 2.92
N LEU A 146 -4.92 -3.49 3.95
CA LEU A 146 -6.31 -3.86 4.06
C LEU A 146 -7.17 -2.64 3.79
N GLY A 147 -7.73 -2.56 2.59
CA GLY A 147 -8.66 -1.51 2.21
C GLY A 147 -9.95 -1.61 3.02
N LEU A 148 -10.26 -0.58 3.80
CA LEU A 148 -11.51 -0.51 4.55
C LEU A 148 -12.56 0.22 3.70
N ALA A 149 -13.68 -0.46 3.48
CA ALA A 149 -14.83 0.11 2.82
C ALA A 149 -15.69 0.89 3.81
N HIS A 150 -16.11 2.07 3.39
CA HIS A 150 -17.06 2.90 4.10
C HIS A 150 -18.22 3.32 3.18
N GLU A 151 -19.40 3.51 3.74
CA GLU A 151 -20.54 4.04 3.02
C GLU A 151 -20.45 5.58 2.84
N TRP A 152 -19.34 6.03 2.25
CA TRP A 152 -19.11 7.46 2.00
C TRP A 152 -19.86 7.99 0.79
N THR A 153 -20.12 7.10 -0.17
CA THR A 153 -20.75 7.41 -1.45
C THR A 153 -21.72 6.29 -1.87
N SER A 154 -22.22 6.33 -3.10
CA SER A 154 -23.09 5.27 -3.62
C SER A 154 -22.37 3.94 -3.77
N THR A 155 -23.12 2.84 -3.75
CA THR A 155 -22.58 1.48 -4.00
C THR A 155 -21.88 1.38 -5.35
N GLU A 156 -22.43 1.99 -6.39
CA GLU A 156 -21.83 1.99 -7.73
C GLU A 156 -20.43 2.62 -7.73
N LYS A 157 -20.27 3.80 -7.13
CA LYS A 157 -18.98 4.48 -7.02
C LYS A 157 -17.99 3.71 -6.13
N THR A 158 -18.49 3.08 -5.09
CA THR A 158 -17.67 2.19 -4.25
C THR A 158 -17.15 0.99 -5.04
N HIS A 159 -17.99 0.36 -5.87
CA HIS A 159 -17.54 -0.73 -6.76
C HIS A 159 -16.54 -0.24 -7.80
N ARG A 160 -16.75 0.95 -8.38
CA ARG A 160 -15.77 1.56 -9.29
C ARG A 160 -14.43 1.80 -8.61
N SER A 161 -14.43 2.26 -7.38
CA SER A 161 -13.20 2.43 -6.59
C SER A 161 -12.44 1.11 -6.42
N TYR A 162 -13.13 0.00 -6.14
CA TYR A 162 -12.50 -1.32 -6.04
C TYR A 162 -11.94 -1.81 -7.38
N GLU A 163 -12.67 -1.57 -8.48
CA GLU A 163 -12.19 -1.90 -9.82
C GLU A 163 -10.88 -1.15 -10.12
N LEU A 164 -10.83 0.15 -9.86
CA LEU A 164 -9.63 0.96 -10.05
C LEU A 164 -8.46 0.46 -9.19
N TRP A 165 -8.72 0.14 -7.93
CA TRP A 165 -7.71 -0.41 -7.03
C TRP A 165 -7.13 -1.73 -7.56
N MET A 166 -8.00 -2.70 -7.89
CA MET A 166 -7.56 -4.02 -8.33
C MET A 166 -6.90 -4.03 -9.70
N ARG A 167 -7.30 -3.10 -10.58
CA ARG A 167 -6.75 -3.02 -11.94
C ARG A 167 -5.43 -2.27 -12.01
N TYR A 168 -5.27 -1.20 -11.24
CA TYR A 168 -4.15 -0.27 -11.42
C TYR A 168 -3.22 -0.15 -10.20
N VAL A 169 -3.68 -0.44 -8.99
CA VAL A 169 -2.87 -0.28 -7.77
C VAL A 169 -2.31 -1.62 -7.29
N ALA A 170 -3.16 -2.61 -7.09
CA ALA A 170 -2.74 -3.91 -6.56
C ALA A 170 -1.62 -4.59 -7.38
N PRO A 171 -1.65 -4.60 -8.74
CA PRO A 171 -0.62 -5.24 -9.55
C PRO A 171 0.78 -4.66 -9.36
N VAL A 172 0.88 -3.35 -9.03
CA VAL A 172 2.16 -2.67 -8.79
C VAL A 172 2.90 -3.27 -7.58
N PHE A 173 2.15 -3.72 -6.56
CA PHE A 173 2.72 -4.22 -5.31
C PHE A 173 2.74 -5.76 -5.22
N GLN A 174 2.02 -6.44 -6.09
CA GLN A 174 1.92 -7.90 -6.10
C GLN A 174 2.92 -8.58 -7.04
N GLY A 175 3.82 -7.82 -7.67
CA GLY A 175 4.81 -8.35 -8.60
C GLY A 175 4.21 -8.90 -9.90
N GLN A 176 2.94 -8.64 -10.19
CA GLN A 176 2.29 -9.14 -11.41
C GLN A 176 2.87 -8.53 -12.70
N LEU A 177 3.54 -7.38 -12.57
CA LEU A 177 4.22 -6.72 -13.68
C LEU A 177 5.70 -7.08 -13.79
N SER A 178 6.28 -7.78 -12.81
CA SER A 178 7.72 -8.05 -12.74
C SER A 178 8.24 -8.76 -13.99
N VAL A 179 7.52 -9.76 -14.49
CA VAL A 179 7.91 -10.50 -15.71
C VAL A 179 7.99 -9.59 -16.93
N LEU A 180 7.07 -8.63 -17.06
CA LEU A 180 7.08 -7.65 -18.15
C LEU A 180 8.22 -6.64 -18.00
N GLU A 181 8.46 -6.17 -16.78
CA GLU A 181 9.53 -5.24 -16.45
C GLU A 181 10.90 -5.91 -16.63
N ASP A 182 11.07 -7.14 -16.16
CA ASP A 182 12.29 -7.94 -16.35
C ASP A 182 12.56 -8.19 -17.84
N ASN A 183 11.54 -8.53 -18.62
CA ASN A 183 11.67 -8.72 -20.05
C ASN A 183 12.04 -7.41 -20.78
N ARG A 184 11.41 -6.31 -20.41
CA ARG A 184 11.76 -4.99 -20.94
C ARG A 184 13.21 -4.63 -20.62
N ASN A 185 13.63 -4.75 -19.37
CA ASN A 185 15.00 -4.49 -18.93
C ASN A 185 16.01 -5.40 -19.65
N TRP A 186 15.63 -6.67 -19.86
CA TRP A 186 16.44 -7.62 -20.62
C TRP A 186 16.65 -7.16 -22.07
N ILE A 187 15.58 -6.72 -22.73
CA ILE A 187 15.64 -6.20 -24.11
C ILE A 187 16.50 -4.94 -24.13
N GLU A 188 16.22 -3.94 -23.27
CA GLU A 188 16.92 -2.66 -23.24
C GLU A 188 18.44 -2.84 -23.04
N THR A 189 18.86 -3.73 -22.13
CA THR A 189 20.28 -3.99 -21.85
C THR A 189 21.00 -4.75 -22.95
N ARG A 190 20.27 -5.50 -23.81
CA ARG A 190 20.86 -6.31 -24.87
C ARG A 190 20.60 -5.82 -26.29
N MET A 191 19.84 -4.73 -26.41
CA MET A 191 19.44 -4.18 -27.72
C MET A 191 20.63 -3.93 -28.65
N GLN A 192 21.73 -3.37 -28.13
CA GLN A 192 22.95 -3.14 -28.90
C GLN A 192 23.60 -4.42 -29.42
N GLN A 193 23.63 -5.48 -28.61
CA GLN A 193 24.16 -6.79 -29.03
C GLN A 193 23.27 -7.44 -30.11
N VAL A 194 21.93 -7.37 -29.92
CA VAL A 194 20.98 -7.90 -30.89
C VAL A 194 21.12 -7.20 -32.24
N PHE A 195 21.20 -5.88 -32.26
CA PHE A 195 21.39 -5.11 -33.48
C PHE A 195 22.77 -5.34 -34.13
N ALA A 196 23.83 -5.50 -33.35
CA ALA A 196 25.15 -5.83 -33.87
C ALA A 196 25.15 -7.21 -34.56
N HIS A 197 24.53 -8.22 -33.96
CA HIS A 197 24.40 -9.54 -34.57
C HIS A 197 23.53 -9.51 -35.84
N THR A 198 22.44 -8.77 -35.82
CA THR A 198 21.56 -8.59 -36.98
C THR A 198 22.31 -7.90 -38.13
N GLY A 199 23.04 -6.83 -37.84
CA GLY A 199 23.88 -6.13 -38.81
C GLY A 199 24.98 -7.02 -39.40
N ALA A 200 25.66 -7.80 -38.57
CA ALA A 200 26.68 -8.76 -39.02
C ALA A 200 26.07 -9.87 -39.92
N ALA A 201 24.89 -10.38 -39.57
CA ALA A 201 24.19 -11.37 -40.37
C ALA A 201 23.74 -10.81 -41.72
N GLN A 202 23.26 -9.58 -41.76
CA GLN A 202 22.92 -8.87 -43.00
C GLN A 202 24.16 -8.66 -43.89
N ALA A 203 25.23 -8.12 -43.31
CA ALA A 203 26.49 -7.93 -44.05
C ALA A 203 27.01 -9.22 -44.65
N LYS A 204 26.99 -10.34 -43.89
CA LYS A 204 27.36 -11.64 -44.35
C LYS A 204 26.48 -12.13 -45.53
N ALA A 205 25.15 -11.96 -45.43
CA ALA A 205 24.22 -12.38 -46.48
C ALA A 205 24.45 -11.60 -47.79
N PHE A 206 24.78 -10.33 -47.75
CA PHE A 206 25.15 -9.53 -48.93
C PHE A 206 26.48 -9.99 -49.53
N THR A 207 27.48 -10.25 -48.67
CA THR A 207 28.79 -10.79 -49.11
C THR A 207 28.65 -12.13 -49.77
N ASP A 208 27.90 -13.07 -49.17
CA ASP A 208 27.67 -14.40 -49.68
C ASP A 208 26.89 -14.40 -51.05
N ALA A 209 26.08 -13.37 -51.25
CA ALA A 209 25.36 -13.12 -52.50
C ALA A 209 26.15 -12.36 -53.58
N GLY A 210 27.38 -11.97 -53.28
CA GLY A 210 28.22 -11.12 -54.16
C GLY A 210 27.68 -9.71 -54.41
N LYS A 211 26.92 -9.18 -53.44
CA LYS A 211 26.30 -7.82 -53.51
C LYS A 211 26.88 -6.93 -52.41
N GLU A 212 26.86 -5.63 -52.70
CA GLU A 212 27.22 -4.61 -51.68
C GLU A 212 26.06 -4.33 -50.75
N LEU A 213 26.38 -4.08 -49.48
CA LEU A 213 25.39 -3.63 -48.48
C LEU A 213 24.90 -2.23 -48.85
N PRO A 214 23.60 -1.96 -48.96
CA PRO A 214 23.10 -0.63 -49.19
C PRO A 214 23.46 0.32 -48.06
N PRO A 215 23.67 1.62 -48.33
CA PRO A 215 24.09 2.62 -47.35
C PRO A 215 23.05 2.85 -46.22
#